data_3a84b121ec86b6d84939ef23927cd170
#
_entry.id   3a84b121ec86b6d84939ef23927cd170
#
_cell.length_a   1.000
_cell.length_b   1.000
_cell.length_c   1.000
_cell.angle_alpha   90.00
_cell.angle_beta   90.00
_cell.angle_gamma   90.00
#
_symmetry.space_group_name_H-M   'P 1'
#
loop_
_entity.id
_entity.type
_entity.pdbx_description
1 polymer ?
#
loop_
_entity_poly.entity_id
_entity_poly.type
_entity_poly.pdbx_seq_one_letter_code
_entity_poly.pdbx_strand_id
1 'polypeptide(L)'
;GAKQTVTNDGILPDYALLEPSVLKSLPLYQKKCTMMDALCQGIESWWSVNSTEESYEYSRKAIELIMQNWEQYIFENDAEAAANIMLGANYSGRAINITQTTAAHAMSYKITSLYGIPHGHAVAICLPELWKYMIDNMDKCIDKRGAKSLGSIFDEIAYAMGANTPIDAVRLFRNMMKQMELQNPTSEKKEEDLEILSSSVNPTRLKNNPIALVGNITLYLYKLMIL
;
A
#
# COMPACT_ATOMS: atom_id res chain seq x y z
N GLY A 1 -16.51 16.55 0.45
CA GLY A 1 -16.04 16.56 -0.93
C GLY A 1 -15.46 15.20 -1.33
N ALA A 2 -15.44 14.90 -2.62
CA ALA A 2 -14.83 13.66 -3.12
C ALA A 2 -13.36 13.90 -3.48
N LYS A 3 -12.46 12.97 -3.12
CA LYS A 3 -11.07 12.97 -3.58
C LYS A 3 -11.05 12.68 -5.08
N GLN A 4 -10.39 13.54 -5.85
CA GLN A 4 -10.20 13.35 -7.29
C GLN A 4 -8.72 13.09 -7.57
N THR A 5 -8.44 12.23 -8.54
CA THR A 5 -7.09 11.96 -9.03
C THR A 5 -6.98 12.45 -10.47
N VAL A 6 -5.94 13.19 -10.76
CA VAL A 6 -5.59 13.63 -12.12
C VAL A 6 -4.33 12.90 -12.54
N THR A 7 -4.35 12.34 -13.75
CA THR A 7 -3.18 11.70 -14.37
C THR A 7 -3.02 12.33 -15.77
N ASN A 8 -1.89 12.98 -15.99
CA ASN A 8 -1.57 13.60 -17.27
C ASN A 8 -0.04 13.80 -17.35
N ASP A 9 0.56 13.52 -18.48
CA ASP A 9 2.00 13.68 -18.69
C ASP A 9 2.47 15.12 -18.48
N GLY A 10 1.62 16.10 -18.76
CA GLY A 10 1.92 17.52 -18.57
C GLY A 10 2.08 17.97 -17.12
N ILE A 11 1.75 17.13 -16.12
CA ILE A 11 1.97 17.43 -14.69
C ILE A 11 3.19 16.67 -14.12
N LEU A 12 3.87 15.85 -14.93
CA LEU A 12 5.08 15.16 -14.50
C LEU A 12 6.24 16.18 -14.44
N PRO A 13 6.90 16.35 -13.27
CA PRO A 13 8.01 17.27 -13.17
C PRO A 13 9.26 16.73 -13.86
N ASP A 14 10.06 17.62 -14.49
CA ASP A 14 11.36 17.25 -15.07
C ASP A 14 12.40 16.90 -14.00
N TYR A 15 12.28 17.51 -12.80
CA TYR A 15 13.19 17.32 -11.66
C TYR A 15 12.41 17.16 -10.37
N ALA A 16 12.91 16.28 -9.49
CA ALA A 16 12.45 16.14 -8.11
C ALA A 16 13.63 16.42 -7.16
N LEU A 17 13.52 17.48 -6.37
CA LEU A 17 14.49 17.78 -5.30
C LEU A 17 14.08 17.02 -4.03
N LEU A 18 14.96 16.14 -3.55
CA LEU A 18 14.75 15.40 -2.31
C LEU A 18 15.53 16.08 -1.18
N GLU A 19 14.84 16.71 -0.24
CA GLU A 19 15.41 17.41 0.91
C GLU A 19 14.94 16.75 2.22
N PRO A 20 15.70 15.78 2.76
CA PRO A 20 15.27 14.99 3.92
C PRO A 20 15.10 15.79 5.21
N SER A 21 15.77 16.95 5.33
CA SER A 21 15.70 17.75 6.56
C SER A 21 14.27 18.23 6.88
N VAL A 22 13.40 18.36 5.87
CA VAL A 22 12.00 18.73 6.08
C VAL A 22 11.22 17.66 6.86
N LEU A 23 11.65 16.39 6.81
CA LEU A 23 11.02 15.31 7.54
C LEU A 23 11.25 15.38 9.05
N LYS A 24 12.28 16.14 9.48
CA LYS A 24 12.61 16.27 10.91
C LYS A 24 11.47 16.87 11.72
N SER A 25 10.76 17.83 11.14
CA SER A 25 9.64 18.54 11.79
C SER A 25 8.28 17.90 11.54
N LEU A 26 8.19 16.86 10.70
CA LEU A 26 6.93 16.20 10.41
C LEU A 26 6.40 15.50 11.69
N PRO A 27 5.13 15.72 12.10
CA PRO A 27 4.54 15.05 13.25
C PRO A 27 4.66 13.53 13.15
N LEU A 28 4.94 12.86 14.26
CA LEU A 28 5.21 11.41 14.28
C LEU A 28 4.12 10.57 13.60
N TYR A 29 2.85 10.90 13.86
CA TYR A 29 1.75 10.19 13.21
C TYR A 29 1.76 10.36 11.69
N GLN A 30 2.11 11.55 11.18
CA GLN A 30 2.23 11.77 9.75
C GLN A 30 3.43 11.04 9.15
N LYS A 31 4.58 10.96 9.88
CA LYS A 31 5.72 10.13 9.47
C LYS A 31 5.31 8.68 9.25
N LYS A 32 4.61 8.10 10.25
CA LYS A 32 4.08 6.73 10.18
C LYS A 32 3.20 6.55 8.94
N CYS A 33 2.22 7.44 8.75
CA CYS A 33 1.24 7.33 7.68
C CYS A 33 1.88 7.47 6.28
N THR A 34 2.74 8.47 6.07
CA THR A 34 3.34 8.72 4.76
C THR A 34 4.36 7.65 4.39
N MET A 35 5.11 7.13 5.35
CA MET A 35 6.02 6.00 5.13
C MET A 35 5.25 4.73 4.75
N MET A 36 4.16 4.42 5.46
CA MET A 36 3.32 3.27 5.14
C MET A 36 2.65 3.41 3.77
N ASP A 37 2.24 4.63 3.39
CA ASP A 37 1.73 4.90 2.04
C ASP A 37 2.75 4.53 0.96
N ALA A 38 4.00 4.99 1.14
CA ALA A 38 5.10 4.67 0.22
C ALA A 38 5.40 3.17 0.16
N LEU A 39 5.40 2.47 1.30
CA LEU A 39 5.58 1.01 1.34
C LEU A 39 4.44 0.30 0.59
N CYS A 40 3.20 0.68 0.83
CA CYS A 40 2.04 0.13 0.14
C CYS A 40 2.10 0.38 -1.37
N GLN A 41 2.50 1.56 -1.81
CA GLN A 41 2.68 1.90 -3.23
C GLN A 41 3.73 1.00 -3.89
N GLY A 42 4.87 0.79 -3.25
CA GLY A 42 5.92 -0.11 -3.74
C GLY A 42 5.41 -1.56 -3.89
N ILE A 43 4.73 -2.06 -2.88
CA ILE A 43 4.17 -3.42 -2.87
C ILE A 43 3.09 -3.56 -3.97
N GLU A 44 2.12 -2.65 -4.03
CA GLU A 44 1.04 -2.72 -5.01
C GLU A 44 1.52 -2.53 -6.45
N SER A 45 2.52 -1.68 -6.67
CA SER A 45 3.14 -1.51 -7.98
C SER A 45 3.77 -2.81 -8.46
N TRP A 46 4.43 -3.56 -7.58
CA TRP A 46 5.12 -4.80 -7.96
C TRP A 46 4.15 -5.87 -8.45
N TRP A 47 3.05 -6.09 -7.73
CA TRP A 47 2.05 -7.10 -8.15
C TRP A 47 1.02 -6.60 -9.18
N SER A 48 0.99 -5.30 -9.50
CA SER A 48 0.04 -4.77 -10.48
C SER A 48 0.10 -5.53 -11.81
N VAL A 49 -1.05 -5.74 -12.45
CA VAL A 49 -1.10 -6.33 -13.81
C VAL A 49 -0.41 -5.47 -14.87
N ASN A 50 -0.13 -4.19 -14.54
CA ASN A 50 0.56 -3.24 -15.40
C ASN A 50 2.06 -3.12 -15.09
N SER A 51 2.60 -3.95 -14.19
CA SER A 51 4.01 -3.88 -13.81
C SER A 51 4.94 -4.27 -14.96
N THR A 52 6.09 -3.61 -14.99
CA THR A 52 7.17 -3.77 -15.96
C THR A 52 8.48 -4.06 -15.23
N GLU A 53 9.53 -4.48 -15.94
CA GLU A 53 10.86 -4.64 -15.34
C GLU A 53 11.34 -3.36 -14.66
N GLU A 54 11.11 -2.19 -15.29
CA GLU A 54 11.47 -0.90 -14.71
C GLU A 54 10.71 -0.62 -13.41
N SER A 55 9.39 -0.85 -13.37
CA SER A 55 8.60 -0.67 -12.15
C SER A 55 8.98 -1.67 -11.05
N TYR A 56 9.41 -2.88 -11.39
CA TYR A 56 9.94 -3.86 -10.44
C TYR A 56 11.20 -3.34 -9.74
N GLU A 57 12.15 -2.81 -10.51
CA GLU A 57 13.38 -2.24 -9.94
C GLU A 57 13.07 -1.08 -8.97
N TYR A 58 12.13 -0.21 -9.32
CA TYR A 58 11.71 0.87 -8.43
C TYR A 58 11.01 0.34 -7.19
N SER A 59 10.08 -0.61 -7.34
CA SER A 59 9.34 -1.21 -6.23
C SER A 59 10.29 -1.92 -5.25
N ARG A 60 11.24 -2.71 -5.76
CA ARG A 60 12.23 -3.41 -4.95
C ARG A 60 13.06 -2.42 -4.14
N LYS A 61 13.65 -1.41 -4.79
CA LYS A 61 14.45 -0.38 -4.11
C LYS A 61 13.66 0.37 -3.05
N ALA A 62 12.40 0.69 -3.34
CA ALA A 62 11.51 1.36 -2.40
C ALA A 62 11.28 0.50 -1.15
N ILE A 63 10.91 -0.77 -1.34
CA ILE A 63 10.63 -1.70 -0.23
C ILE A 63 11.90 -1.93 0.60
N GLU A 64 13.02 -2.25 -0.04
CA GLU A 64 14.30 -2.50 0.66
C GLU A 64 14.73 -1.29 1.50
N LEU A 65 14.71 -0.07 0.93
CA LEU A 65 15.07 1.15 1.66
C LEU A 65 14.15 1.41 2.85
N ILE A 66 12.83 1.25 2.67
CA ILE A 66 11.88 1.47 3.75
C ILE A 66 12.06 0.42 4.84
N MET A 67 12.15 -0.86 4.48
CA MET A 67 12.26 -1.95 5.45
C MET A 67 13.56 -1.91 6.26
N GLN A 68 14.66 -1.42 5.68
CA GLN A 68 15.95 -1.29 6.36
C GLN A 68 16.04 -0.08 7.29
N ASN A 69 15.16 0.92 7.14
CA ASN A 69 15.33 2.21 7.81
C ASN A 69 14.11 2.66 8.64
N TRP A 70 12.99 1.93 8.62
CA TRP A 70 11.74 2.42 9.21
C TRP A 70 11.81 2.59 10.74
N GLU A 71 12.50 1.69 11.47
CA GLU A 71 12.61 1.76 12.93
C GLU A 71 13.39 3.01 13.35
N GLN A 72 14.58 3.23 12.78
CA GLN A 72 15.42 4.39 13.05
C GLN A 72 14.72 5.69 12.66
N TYR A 73 14.00 5.70 11.53
CA TYR A 73 13.23 6.87 11.09
C TYR A 73 12.09 7.22 12.05
N ILE A 74 11.32 6.22 12.48
CA ILE A 74 10.11 6.43 13.30
C ILE A 74 10.45 6.66 14.77
N PHE A 75 11.35 5.85 15.34
CA PHE A 75 11.57 5.84 16.80
C PHE A 75 12.80 6.66 17.24
N GLU A 76 13.79 6.81 16.36
CA GLU A 76 15.04 7.51 16.68
C GLU A 76 15.14 8.87 16.01
N ASN A 77 14.26 9.18 15.05
CA ASN A 77 14.29 10.39 14.22
C ASN A 77 15.65 10.57 13.53
N ASP A 78 16.27 9.45 13.13
CA ASP A 78 17.57 9.42 12.50
C ASP A 78 17.56 10.12 11.13
N ALA A 79 18.60 10.92 10.85
CA ALA A 79 18.66 11.74 9.64
C ALA A 79 19.01 10.94 8.38
N GLU A 80 19.84 9.90 8.50
CA GLU A 80 20.21 9.03 7.38
C GLU A 80 19.03 8.13 7.03
N ALA A 81 18.35 7.57 8.03
CA ALA A 81 17.12 6.83 7.84
C ALA A 81 16.04 7.70 7.17
N ALA A 82 15.89 8.97 7.57
CA ALA A 82 14.96 9.89 6.93
C ALA A 82 15.28 10.12 5.44
N ALA A 83 16.57 10.24 5.09
CA ALA A 83 17.01 10.35 3.70
C ALA A 83 16.67 9.09 2.89
N ASN A 84 16.92 7.92 3.46
CA ASN A 84 16.61 6.64 2.83
C ASN A 84 15.10 6.41 2.68
N ILE A 85 14.29 6.79 3.67
CA ILE A 85 12.83 6.75 3.57
C ILE A 85 12.31 7.70 2.47
N MET A 86 12.84 8.92 2.39
CA MET A 86 12.45 9.86 1.32
C MET A 86 12.85 9.34 -0.07
N LEU A 87 14.03 8.74 -0.21
CA LEU A 87 14.45 8.11 -1.46
C LEU A 87 13.56 6.91 -1.81
N GLY A 88 13.24 6.06 -0.83
CA GLY A 88 12.30 4.95 -0.99
C GLY A 88 10.92 5.42 -1.45
N ALA A 89 10.39 6.50 -0.85
CA ALA A 89 9.12 7.10 -1.26
C ALA A 89 9.17 7.65 -2.70
N ASN A 90 10.29 8.23 -3.11
CA ASN A 90 10.48 8.66 -4.51
C ASN A 90 10.46 7.46 -5.48
N TYR A 91 11.14 6.37 -5.14
CA TYR A 91 11.07 5.14 -5.95
C TYR A 91 9.65 4.57 -6.02
N SER A 92 8.89 4.54 -4.91
CA SER A 92 7.48 4.15 -4.93
C SER A 92 6.65 5.03 -5.87
N GLY A 93 6.86 6.34 -5.82
CA GLY A 93 6.20 7.29 -6.72
C GLY A 93 6.52 7.01 -8.20
N ARG A 94 7.78 6.72 -8.53
CA ARG A 94 8.19 6.34 -9.90
C ARG A 94 7.57 5.02 -10.34
N ALA A 95 7.48 4.04 -9.44
CA ALA A 95 6.84 2.76 -9.72
C ALA A 95 5.36 2.92 -10.05
N ILE A 96 4.59 3.63 -9.21
CA ILE A 96 3.14 3.85 -9.45
C ILE A 96 2.85 4.79 -10.62
N ASN A 97 3.80 5.61 -11.04
CA ASN A 97 3.67 6.40 -12.26
C ASN A 97 3.54 5.50 -13.50
N ILE A 98 4.19 4.32 -13.49
CA ILE A 98 4.09 3.31 -14.54
C ILE A 98 2.83 2.45 -14.36
N THR A 99 2.62 1.92 -13.15
CA THR A 99 1.66 0.84 -12.90
C THR A 99 0.30 1.31 -12.41
N GLN A 100 0.23 2.49 -11.83
CA GLN A 100 -0.81 2.91 -10.90
C GLN A 100 -0.90 1.97 -9.68
N THR A 101 -1.72 2.33 -8.68
CA THR A 101 -2.02 1.48 -7.52
C THR A 101 -3.14 0.49 -7.80
N THR A 102 -3.38 -0.45 -6.89
CA THR A 102 -4.35 -1.53 -7.03
C THR A 102 -5.52 -1.41 -6.03
N ALA A 103 -6.01 -2.55 -5.54
CA ALA A 103 -7.22 -2.59 -4.76
C ALA A 103 -7.08 -2.02 -3.33
N ALA A 104 -5.90 -2.10 -2.68
CA ALA A 104 -5.74 -1.55 -1.34
C ALA A 104 -5.95 -0.03 -1.33
N HIS A 105 -5.34 0.68 -2.28
CA HIS A 105 -5.58 2.11 -2.46
C HIS A 105 -7.03 2.41 -2.85
N ALA A 106 -7.63 1.62 -3.77
CA ALA A 106 -9.01 1.82 -4.19
C ALA A 106 -10.00 1.72 -3.01
N MET A 107 -9.76 0.80 -2.09
CA MET A 107 -10.56 0.57 -0.89
C MET A 107 -10.33 1.63 0.20
N SER A 108 -9.13 2.20 0.29
CA SER A 108 -8.75 3.14 1.36
C SER A 108 -9.46 4.49 1.31
N TYR A 109 -9.88 4.96 0.14
CA TYR A 109 -10.39 6.33 -0.03
C TYR A 109 -11.61 6.63 0.86
N LYS A 110 -12.53 5.69 0.95
CA LYS A 110 -13.72 5.88 1.77
C LYS A 110 -13.43 5.70 3.26
N ILE A 111 -12.50 4.81 3.64
CA ILE A 111 -12.00 4.69 5.01
C ILE A 111 -11.45 6.05 5.49
N THR A 112 -10.59 6.68 4.68
CA THR A 112 -10.06 8.02 4.99
C THR A 112 -11.16 9.03 5.27
N SER A 113 -12.17 9.10 4.40
CA SER A 113 -13.22 10.13 4.54
C SER A 113 -14.26 9.80 5.60
N LEU A 114 -14.51 8.53 5.89
CA LEU A 114 -15.51 8.08 6.86
C LEU A 114 -14.98 8.19 8.30
N TYR A 115 -13.75 7.76 8.52
CA TYR A 115 -13.13 7.72 9.85
C TYR A 115 -12.17 8.88 10.12
N GLY A 116 -11.93 9.76 9.15
CA GLY A 116 -11.06 10.93 9.34
C GLY A 116 -9.57 10.60 9.55
N ILE A 117 -9.14 9.40 9.17
CA ILE A 117 -7.74 8.97 9.30
C ILE A 117 -6.93 9.32 8.05
N PRO A 118 -5.61 9.56 8.16
CA PRO A 118 -4.76 9.84 7.01
C PRO A 118 -4.77 8.72 5.99
N HIS A 119 -4.60 9.08 4.72
CA HIS A 119 -4.66 8.15 3.59
C HIS A 119 -3.71 6.95 3.73
N GLY A 120 -2.44 7.18 4.04
CA GLY A 120 -1.46 6.10 4.17
C GLY A 120 -1.80 5.12 5.31
N HIS A 121 -2.42 5.60 6.41
CA HIS A 121 -2.96 4.70 7.44
C HIS A 121 -4.12 3.86 6.90
N ALA A 122 -5.05 4.48 6.16
CA ALA A 122 -6.18 3.77 5.57
C ALA A 122 -5.73 2.71 4.55
N VAL A 123 -4.71 2.99 3.73
CA VAL A 123 -4.13 2.01 2.81
C VAL A 123 -3.46 0.87 3.57
N ALA A 124 -2.69 1.19 4.64
CA ALA A 124 -2.03 0.19 5.46
C ALA A 124 -3.00 -0.78 6.15
N ILE A 125 -4.21 -0.35 6.49
CA ILE A 125 -5.28 -1.22 6.98
C ILE A 125 -5.75 -2.19 5.89
N CYS A 126 -5.86 -1.73 4.64
CA CYS A 126 -6.37 -2.54 3.54
C CYS A 126 -5.38 -3.58 3.03
N LEU A 127 -4.08 -3.24 2.97
CA LEU A 127 -3.07 -4.03 2.28
C LEU A 127 -2.91 -5.46 2.84
N PRO A 128 -2.74 -5.71 4.14
CA PRO A 128 -2.49 -7.04 4.66
C PRO A 128 -3.68 -7.98 4.49
N GLU A 129 -4.92 -7.47 4.58
CA GLU A 129 -6.12 -8.26 4.38
C GLU A 129 -6.31 -8.61 2.90
N LEU A 130 -6.06 -7.67 2.00
CA LEU A 130 -6.06 -7.90 0.57
C LEU A 130 -4.99 -8.92 0.16
N TRP A 131 -3.75 -8.75 0.63
CA TRP A 131 -2.64 -9.63 0.26
C TRP A 131 -2.89 -11.06 0.74
N LYS A 132 -3.33 -11.21 2.01
CA LYS A 132 -3.73 -12.53 2.55
C LYS A 132 -4.84 -13.17 1.70
N TYR A 133 -5.86 -12.40 1.32
CA TYR A 133 -6.92 -12.89 0.44
C TYR A 133 -6.37 -13.34 -0.91
N MET A 134 -5.44 -12.57 -1.51
CA MET A 134 -4.85 -12.93 -2.81
C MET A 134 -4.03 -14.21 -2.73
N ILE A 135 -3.24 -14.41 -1.66
CA ILE A 135 -2.48 -15.64 -1.41
C ILE A 135 -3.42 -16.86 -1.35
N ASP A 136 -4.55 -16.73 -0.67
CA ASP A 136 -5.51 -17.83 -0.48
C ASP A 136 -6.37 -18.12 -1.72
N ASN A 137 -6.39 -17.22 -2.72
CA ASN A 137 -7.29 -17.31 -3.88
C ASN A 137 -6.54 -17.19 -5.21
N MET A 138 -5.37 -17.81 -5.32
CA MET A 138 -4.54 -17.79 -6.52
C MET A 138 -5.24 -18.38 -7.76
N ASP A 139 -6.24 -19.25 -7.57
CA ASP A 139 -7.11 -19.79 -8.61
C ASP A 139 -7.96 -18.70 -9.31
N LYS A 140 -8.16 -17.56 -8.68
CA LYS A 140 -8.88 -16.39 -9.23
C LYS A 140 -7.97 -15.37 -9.92
N CYS A 141 -6.75 -15.78 -10.27
CA CYS A 141 -5.79 -14.90 -10.94
C CYS A 141 -6.30 -14.48 -12.32
N ILE A 142 -6.36 -13.16 -12.55
CA ILE A 142 -6.74 -12.54 -13.83
C ILE A 142 -5.55 -11.92 -14.54
N ASP A 143 -4.38 -11.96 -13.94
CA ASP A 143 -3.15 -11.49 -14.54
C ASP A 143 -2.76 -12.38 -15.72
N LYS A 144 -2.47 -11.76 -16.87
CA LYS A 144 -2.08 -12.48 -18.09
C LYS A 144 -0.80 -13.29 -17.95
N ARG A 145 0.05 -12.92 -16.98
CA ARG A 145 1.29 -13.67 -16.65
C ARG A 145 0.99 -15.00 -15.94
N GLY A 146 -0.22 -15.15 -15.39
CA GLY A 146 -0.72 -16.35 -14.73
C GLY A 146 -0.36 -16.45 -13.26
N ALA A 147 -1.09 -17.33 -12.54
CA ALA A 147 -0.97 -17.51 -11.11
C ALA A 147 0.45 -17.91 -10.65
N LYS A 148 1.18 -18.71 -11.44
CA LYS A 148 2.56 -19.10 -11.11
C LYS A 148 3.49 -17.89 -11.06
N SER A 149 3.39 -17.00 -12.05
CA SER A 149 4.18 -15.76 -12.10
C SER A 149 3.82 -14.84 -10.91
N LEU A 150 2.53 -14.71 -10.60
CA LEU A 150 2.07 -13.94 -9.46
C LEU A 150 2.61 -14.52 -8.12
N GLY A 151 2.65 -15.84 -7.99
CA GLY A 151 3.27 -16.49 -6.84
C GLY A 151 4.74 -16.10 -6.67
N SER A 152 5.53 -16.16 -7.76
CA SER A 152 6.93 -15.72 -7.74
C SER A 152 7.08 -14.24 -7.37
N ILE A 153 6.18 -13.37 -7.85
CA ILE A 153 6.15 -11.94 -7.48
C ILE A 153 5.91 -11.79 -5.98
N PHE A 154 4.98 -12.54 -5.41
CA PHE A 154 4.73 -12.49 -3.95
C PHE A 154 5.94 -12.97 -3.14
N ASP A 155 6.67 -13.99 -3.61
CA ASP A 155 7.90 -14.46 -2.98
C ASP A 155 9.00 -13.39 -3.05
N GLU A 156 9.16 -12.72 -4.18
CA GLU A 156 10.13 -11.63 -4.36
C GLU A 156 9.83 -10.42 -3.47
N ILE A 157 8.55 -10.02 -3.36
CA ILE A 157 8.12 -8.96 -2.43
C ILE A 157 8.43 -9.36 -0.99
N ALA A 158 8.10 -10.60 -0.60
CA ALA A 158 8.39 -11.10 0.74
C ALA A 158 9.89 -11.05 1.04
N TYR A 159 10.73 -11.49 0.10
CA TYR A 159 12.18 -11.42 0.24
C TYR A 159 12.70 -9.99 0.38
N ALA A 160 12.21 -9.06 -0.44
CA ALA A 160 12.57 -7.64 -0.35
C ALA A 160 12.16 -7.00 0.99
N MET A 161 11.08 -7.51 1.62
CA MET A 161 10.67 -7.13 2.97
C MET A 161 11.49 -7.80 4.08
N GLY A 162 12.38 -8.74 3.77
CA GLY A 162 13.13 -9.52 4.76
C GLY A 162 12.34 -10.70 5.35
N ALA A 163 11.30 -11.17 4.67
CA ALA A 163 10.49 -12.31 5.08
C ALA A 163 10.80 -13.56 4.23
N ASN A 164 10.54 -14.75 4.78
CA ASN A 164 10.83 -16.02 4.08
C ASN A 164 9.69 -16.44 3.14
N THR A 165 8.47 -16.06 3.44
CA THR A 165 7.27 -16.40 2.64
C THR A 165 6.32 -15.22 2.54
N PRO A 166 5.42 -15.19 1.54
CA PRO A 166 4.40 -14.13 1.43
C PRO A 166 3.53 -13.99 2.69
N ILE A 167 3.19 -15.08 3.35
CA ILE A 167 2.41 -15.03 4.58
C ILE A 167 3.21 -14.47 5.76
N ASP A 168 4.53 -14.68 5.78
CA ASP A 168 5.40 -14.07 6.79
C ASP A 168 5.55 -12.56 6.53
N ALA A 169 5.59 -12.13 5.27
CA ALA A 169 5.57 -10.71 4.91
C ALA A 169 4.28 -10.02 5.36
N VAL A 170 3.12 -10.66 5.19
CA VAL A 170 1.84 -10.15 5.73
C VAL A 170 1.89 -10.02 7.26
N ARG A 171 2.46 -11.01 7.96
CA ARG A 171 2.64 -10.95 9.43
C ARG A 171 3.60 -9.84 9.85
N LEU A 172 4.71 -9.70 9.13
CA LEU A 172 5.69 -8.63 9.36
C LEU A 172 5.03 -7.25 9.20
N PHE A 173 4.27 -7.04 8.13
CA PHE A 173 3.55 -5.80 7.88
C PHE A 173 2.56 -5.47 9.02
N ARG A 174 1.76 -6.45 9.48
CA ARG A 174 0.85 -6.26 10.63
C ARG A 174 1.61 -5.94 11.92
N ASN A 175 2.77 -6.55 12.14
CA ASN A 175 3.62 -6.25 13.29
C ASN A 175 4.17 -4.83 13.23
N MET A 176 4.59 -4.35 12.06
CA MET A 176 4.99 -2.94 11.88
C MET A 176 3.85 -1.98 12.23
N MET A 177 2.63 -2.23 11.75
CA MET A 177 1.46 -1.43 12.12
C MET A 177 1.22 -1.42 13.63
N LYS A 178 1.31 -2.59 14.27
CA LYS A 178 1.15 -2.72 15.72
C LYS A 178 2.22 -1.94 16.49
N GLN A 179 3.49 -2.05 16.12
CA GLN A 179 4.59 -1.32 16.76
C GLN A 179 4.43 0.21 16.59
N MET A 180 3.91 0.64 15.46
CA MET A 180 3.59 2.04 15.18
C MET A 180 2.23 2.48 15.74
N GLU A 181 1.48 1.61 16.42
CA GLU A 181 0.15 1.91 16.97
C GLU A 181 -0.87 2.38 15.91
N LEU A 182 -0.72 1.92 14.67
CA LEU A 182 -1.67 2.15 13.60
C LEU A 182 -2.82 1.14 13.71
N GLN A 183 -3.88 1.54 14.41
CA GLN A 183 -5.01 0.68 14.73
C GLN A 183 -6.10 0.72 13.66
N ASN A 184 -6.81 -0.38 13.53
CA ASN A 184 -8.03 -0.43 12.72
C ASN A 184 -9.13 0.46 13.33
N PRO A 185 -9.93 1.14 12.51
CA PRO A 185 -11.02 1.96 13.03
C PRO A 185 -12.12 1.08 13.65
N THR A 186 -12.74 1.62 14.71
CA THR A 186 -13.92 1.04 15.35
C THR A 186 -15.18 1.76 14.87
N SER A 187 -16.30 1.06 14.78
CA SER A 187 -17.58 1.64 14.40
C SER A 187 -18.72 1.19 15.32
N GLU A 188 -19.50 2.14 15.81
CA GLU A 188 -20.76 1.88 16.50
C GLU A 188 -21.89 1.51 15.53
N LYS A 189 -21.75 1.85 14.24
CA LYS A 189 -22.70 1.58 13.15
C LYS A 189 -22.10 0.68 12.08
N LYS A 190 -21.47 -0.39 12.50
CA LYS A 190 -20.63 -1.24 11.64
C LYS A 190 -21.33 -1.69 10.36
N GLU A 191 -22.57 -2.14 10.41
CA GLU A 191 -23.30 -2.62 9.22
C GLU A 191 -23.55 -1.48 8.20
N GLU A 192 -23.94 -0.28 8.68
CA GLU A 192 -24.15 0.91 7.83
C GLU A 192 -22.82 1.34 7.18
N ASP A 193 -21.75 1.38 7.95
CA ASP A 193 -20.40 1.74 7.46
C ASP A 193 -19.91 0.73 6.40
N LEU A 194 -20.14 -0.56 6.62
CA LEU A 194 -19.75 -1.61 5.66
C LEU A 194 -20.49 -1.49 4.32
N GLU A 195 -21.77 -1.11 4.32
CA GLU A 195 -22.54 -0.83 3.10
C GLU A 195 -21.95 0.40 2.37
N ILE A 196 -21.68 1.48 3.11
CA ILE A 196 -21.08 2.70 2.56
C ILE A 196 -19.71 2.40 1.96
N LEU A 197 -18.85 1.66 2.67
CA LEU A 197 -17.51 1.29 2.23
C LEU A 197 -17.56 0.44 0.96
N SER A 198 -18.33 -0.64 0.97
CA SER A 198 -18.38 -1.59 -0.15
C SER A 198 -18.97 -0.98 -1.43
N SER A 199 -19.98 -0.12 -1.30
CA SER A 199 -20.60 0.58 -2.44
C SER A 199 -19.72 1.70 -3.03
N SER A 200 -18.76 2.20 -2.27
CA SER A 200 -17.90 3.33 -2.67
C SER A 200 -16.71 2.94 -3.55
N VAL A 201 -16.36 1.67 -3.62
CA VAL A 201 -15.15 1.21 -4.34
C VAL A 201 -15.36 1.34 -5.84
N ASN A 202 -14.48 2.10 -6.50
CA ASN A 202 -14.52 2.26 -7.96
C ASN A 202 -14.06 0.98 -8.67
N PRO A 203 -14.94 0.27 -9.41
CA PRO A 203 -14.57 -0.98 -10.07
C PRO A 203 -13.46 -0.85 -11.11
N THR A 204 -13.30 0.34 -11.72
CA THR A 204 -12.25 0.58 -12.69
C THR A 204 -10.86 0.48 -12.05
N ARG A 205 -10.72 0.91 -10.79
CA ARG A 205 -9.44 0.83 -10.07
C ARG A 205 -9.08 -0.59 -9.62
N LEU A 206 -10.07 -1.48 -9.53
CA LEU A 206 -9.84 -2.89 -9.21
C LEU A 206 -9.22 -3.67 -10.38
N LYS A 207 -9.28 -3.13 -11.61
CA LYS A 207 -8.74 -3.80 -12.81
C LYS A 207 -7.22 -3.97 -12.79
N ASN A 208 -6.51 -3.16 -12.00
CA ASN A 208 -5.06 -3.27 -11.84
C ASN A 208 -4.65 -4.38 -10.87
N ASN A 209 -5.61 -4.91 -10.10
CA ASN A 209 -5.36 -5.96 -9.11
C ASN A 209 -5.23 -7.31 -9.79
N PRO A 210 -4.20 -8.14 -9.46
CA PRO A 210 -3.94 -9.40 -10.18
C PRO A 210 -4.92 -10.52 -9.85
N ILE A 211 -5.66 -10.42 -8.74
CA ILE A 211 -6.73 -11.35 -8.35
C ILE A 211 -8.08 -10.65 -8.50
N ALA A 212 -9.05 -11.32 -9.08
CA ALA A 212 -10.39 -10.78 -9.25
C ALA A 212 -11.11 -10.57 -7.90
N LEU A 213 -11.59 -9.35 -7.67
CA LEU A 213 -12.40 -8.99 -6.51
C LEU A 213 -13.86 -8.81 -6.95
N VAL A 214 -14.57 -9.91 -7.15
CA VAL A 214 -15.95 -9.93 -7.66
C VAL A 214 -16.98 -10.19 -6.56
N GLY A 215 -18.21 -9.75 -6.77
CA GLY A 215 -19.30 -9.96 -5.81
C GLY A 215 -19.05 -9.25 -4.48
N ASN A 216 -19.26 -9.96 -3.37
CA ASN A 216 -19.17 -9.40 -2.03
C ASN A 216 -17.75 -9.45 -1.41
N ILE A 217 -16.70 -9.63 -2.22
CA ILE A 217 -15.33 -9.77 -1.69
C ILE A 217 -14.85 -8.50 -0.99
N THR A 218 -15.14 -7.34 -1.56
CA THR A 218 -14.78 -6.04 -0.92
C THR A 218 -15.48 -5.88 0.43
N LEU A 219 -16.76 -6.24 0.52
CA LEU A 219 -17.52 -6.27 1.78
C LEU A 219 -16.87 -7.23 2.79
N TYR A 220 -16.50 -8.43 2.35
CA TYR A 220 -15.82 -9.41 3.20
C TYR A 220 -14.51 -8.84 3.74
N LEU A 221 -13.70 -8.23 2.88
CA LEU A 221 -12.43 -7.61 3.30
C LEU A 221 -12.66 -6.48 4.32
N TYR A 222 -13.64 -5.60 4.09
CA TYR A 222 -13.95 -4.54 5.06
C TYR A 222 -14.40 -5.08 6.41
N LYS A 223 -15.11 -6.22 6.45
CA LYS A 223 -15.49 -6.88 7.72
C LYS A 223 -14.27 -7.30 8.57
N LEU A 224 -13.13 -7.56 7.93
CA LEU A 224 -11.87 -7.87 8.61
C LEU A 224 -11.15 -6.62 9.12
N MET A 225 -11.40 -5.46 8.50
CA MET A 225 -10.70 -4.20 8.75
C MET A 225 -11.40 -3.30 9.77
N ILE A 226 -12.72 -3.41 9.91
CA ILE A 226 -13.52 -2.54 10.78
C ILE A 226 -13.90 -3.33 12.05
N LEU A 227 -13.53 -2.80 13.22
CA LEU A 227 -13.73 -3.43 14.52
C LEU A 227 -15.06 -3.03 15.18
#